data_b907ae7fbf2881e768f8e981c2fe25c6
#
_entry.id   b907ae7fbf2881e768f8e981c2fe25c6
#
_cell.length_a   1.000
_cell.length_b   1.000
_cell.length_c   1.000
_cell.angle_alpha   90.00
_cell.angle_beta   90.00
_cell.angle_gamma   90.00
#
_symmetry.space_group_name_H-M   'P 1'
#
loop_
_entity.id
_entity.type
_entity.pdbx_description
1 polymer ?
#
loop_
_entity_poly.entity_id
_entity_poly.type
_entity_poly.pdbx_seq_one_letter_code
_entity_poly.pdbx_strand_id
1 'polypeptide(L)'
;FVKAGDRVLLKPNLLTAGRPGKECITRPELVYTVAQLVKEAGGQPFLGDSPAFGTAKGVAQANGYLPMMDQLNIPIVEFHGQRYQTVSHTFNHLRLCKEAMDADVVINLPKLKSHTQLTLTLGVKNLFGCVPGKMKAWWHAEAGKDALRFGEMLVETARAINPSLTILDAIVGHQGNGPSGGEPRRLDTLAASADVFALDWAIAHLLNVDPTQVPTLAAAMTLGLSPNLDTLDFPHLHPGDLKVVDWKLPDRLMPIDFGMPRLIRSTFKHFYIRWIKEPMNVYAHR
;
A
#
# COMPACT_ATOMS: atom_id res chain seq x y z
N PHE A 1 -0.70 6.14 -19.84
CA PHE A 1 -1.20 6.33 -18.48
C PHE A 1 -1.27 7.80 -18.09
N VAL A 2 -0.23 8.59 -18.40
CA VAL A 2 -0.11 10.00 -18.01
C VAL A 2 -0.14 10.89 -19.23
N LYS A 3 -0.92 11.98 -19.17
CA LYS A 3 -0.99 13.04 -20.17
C LYS A 3 -0.34 14.32 -19.63
N ALA A 4 0.05 15.21 -20.51
CA ALA A 4 0.59 16.51 -20.12
C ALA A 4 -0.46 17.29 -19.30
N GLY A 5 -0.03 17.80 -18.14
CA GLY A 5 -0.87 18.54 -17.21
C GLY A 5 -1.59 17.69 -16.14
N ASP A 6 -1.65 16.36 -16.28
CA ASP A 6 -2.30 15.49 -15.28
C ASP A 6 -1.67 15.65 -13.90
N ARG A 7 -2.50 15.78 -12.87
CA ARG A 7 -2.11 15.69 -11.46
C ARG A 7 -1.97 14.22 -11.08
N VAL A 8 -0.75 13.74 -10.89
CA VAL A 8 -0.44 12.33 -10.70
C VAL A 8 -0.10 12.04 -9.25
N LEU A 9 -0.95 11.28 -8.56
CA LEU A 9 -0.64 10.76 -7.24
C LEU A 9 0.34 9.59 -7.35
N LEU A 10 1.54 9.76 -6.80
CA LEU A 10 2.45 8.66 -6.49
C LEU A 10 2.10 8.14 -5.11
N LYS A 11 1.54 6.93 -5.03
CA LYS A 11 1.03 6.32 -3.80
C LYS A 11 1.95 5.18 -3.32
N PRO A 12 3.06 5.48 -2.61
CA PRO A 12 3.93 4.43 -2.06
C PRO A 12 3.27 3.75 -0.84
N ASN A 13 3.94 2.75 -0.30
CA ASN A 13 3.66 2.20 1.02
C ASN A 13 4.56 2.89 2.06
N LEU A 14 4.02 3.87 2.78
CA LEU A 14 4.72 4.60 3.86
C LEU A 14 4.30 4.09 5.24
N LEU A 15 4.27 2.79 5.47
CA LEU A 15 3.70 2.16 6.67
C LEU A 15 4.06 2.87 7.98
N THR A 16 5.34 3.16 8.20
CA THR A 16 5.87 3.80 9.41
C THR A 16 7.30 4.29 9.17
N ALA A 17 7.79 5.19 10.03
CA ALA A 17 9.20 5.55 10.05
C ALA A 17 10.06 4.29 10.22
N GLY A 18 10.91 4.02 9.23
CA GLY A 18 11.73 2.83 9.15
C GLY A 18 12.78 2.76 10.27
N ARG A 19 13.28 1.54 10.47
CA ARG A 19 14.59 1.34 11.10
C ARG A 19 15.54 0.89 9.98
N PRO A 20 16.81 1.27 10.01
CA PRO A 20 17.79 0.73 9.07
C PRO A 20 17.71 -0.80 8.97
N GLY A 21 17.74 -1.34 7.75
CA GLY A 21 17.63 -2.78 7.49
C GLY A 21 16.23 -3.38 7.52
N LYS A 22 15.16 -2.56 7.68
CA LYS A 22 13.77 -3.02 7.57
C LYS A 22 13.13 -2.56 6.26
N GLU A 23 13.13 -3.44 5.30
CA GLU A 23 12.59 -3.23 3.94
C GLU A 23 11.04 -3.39 3.91
N CYS A 24 10.32 -2.68 4.80
CA CYS A 24 8.86 -2.82 4.91
C CYS A 24 8.07 -1.67 4.28
N ILE A 25 8.74 -0.76 3.58
CA ILE A 25 8.18 0.36 2.83
C ILE A 25 8.63 0.29 1.37
N THR A 26 7.97 1.00 0.48
CA THR A 26 8.41 1.15 -0.91
C THR A 26 9.77 1.85 -0.96
N ARG A 27 10.65 1.42 -1.84
CA ARG A 27 12.00 2.03 -1.98
C ARG A 27 11.91 3.44 -2.55
N PRO A 28 12.61 4.42 -1.94
CA PRO A 28 12.62 5.80 -2.44
C PRO A 28 13.08 5.91 -3.90
N GLU A 29 14.06 5.08 -4.30
CA GLU A 29 14.60 5.08 -5.66
C GLU A 29 13.56 4.70 -6.71
N LEU A 30 12.67 3.73 -6.40
CA LEU A 30 11.57 3.38 -7.29
C LEU A 30 10.61 4.55 -7.45
N VAL A 31 10.24 5.20 -6.34
CA VAL A 31 9.34 6.37 -6.37
C VAL A 31 9.97 7.52 -7.14
N TYR A 32 11.27 7.76 -6.95
CA TYR A 32 12.02 8.77 -7.68
C TYR A 32 12.01 8.52 -9.19
N THR A 33 12.31 7.29 -9.61
CA THR A 33 12.31 6.90 -11.03
C THR A 33 10.92 7.08 -11.65
N VAL A 34 9.88 6.64 -10.98
CA VAL A 34 8.50 6.83 -11.45
C VAL A 34 8.14 8.31 -11.53
N ALA A 35 8.56 9.13 -10.55
CA ALA A 35 8.34 10.57 -10.57
C ALA A 35 9.03 11.25 -11.76
N GLN A 36 10.26 10.82 -12.11
CA GLN A 36 10.96 11.31 -13.30
C GLN A 36 10.17 10.99 -14.58
N LEU A 37 9.74 9.73 -14.75
CA LEU A 37 8.98 9.30 -15.92
C LEU A 37 7.64 10.06 -16.04
N VAL A 38 6.97 10.33 -14.93
CA VAL A 38 5.74 11.15 -14.91
C VAL A 38 6.03 12.57 -15.39
N LYS A 39 7.13 13.19 -14.93
CA LYS A 39 7.53 14.54 -15.38
C LYS A 39 7.93 14.56 -16.86
N GLU A 40 8.64 13.56 -17.32
CA GLU A 40 8.99 13.40 -18.75
C GLU A 40 7.75 13.28 -19.63
N ALA A 41 6.69 12.62 -19.13
CA ALA A 41 5.38 12.55 -19.79
C ALA A 41 4.57 13.87 -19.69
N GLY A 42 5.10 14.90 -19.03
CA GLY A 42 4.44 16.21 -18.84
C GLY A 42 3.45 16.23 -17.67
N GLY A 43 3.35 15.20 -16.86
CA GLY A 43 2.49 15.14 -15.67
C GLY A 43 3.06 15.94 -14.49
N GLN A 44 2.20 16.20 -13.51
CA GLN A 44 2.50 16.92 -12.27
C GLN A 44 2.44 15.97 -11.08
N PRO A 45 3.54 15.25 -10.76
CA PRO A 45 3.53 14.27 -9.70
C PRO A 45 3.50 14.92 -8.32
N PHE A 46 2.78 14.28 -7.40
CA PHE A 46 2.85 14.53 -5.96
C PHE A 46 2.84 13.20 -5.22
N LEU A 47 3.54 13.14 -4.09
CA LEU A 47 3.61 11.95 -3.24
C LEU A 47 2.59 12.07 -2.10
N GLY A 48 1.81 11.02 -1.85
CA GLY A 48 0.84 11.00 -0.76
C GLY A 48 0.57 9.61 -0.20
N ASP A 49 0.37 9.54 1.10
CA ASP A 49 -0.09 8.35 1.82
C ASP A 49 -0.74 8.77 3.16
N SER A 50 -1.50 7.88 3.76
CA SER A 50 -1.91 8.00 5.16
C SER A 50 -1.22 6.87 5.95
N PRO A 51 -0.05 7.10 6.55
CA PRO A 51 0.69 6.09 7.30
C PRO A 51 -0.10 5.57 8.52
N ALA A 52 0.28 4.38 9.00
CA ALA A 52 -0.30 3.86 10.24
C ALA A 52 0.10 4.69 11.47
N PHE A 53 1.31 5.26 11.46
CA PHE A 53 1.83 6.13 12.51
C PHE A 53 2.64 7.27 11.91
N GLY A 54 2.43 8.47 12.44
CA GLY A 54 3.11 9.68 11.98
C GLY A 54 2.40 10.37 10.82
N THR A 55 3.12 11.30 10.18
CA THR A 55 2.69 12.05 9.00
C THR A 55 3.35 11.47 7.74
N ALA A 56 2.77 11.71 6.56
CA ALA A 56 3.38 11.28 5.30
C ALA A 56 4.78 11.89 5.14
N LYS A 57 4.92 13.19 5.43
CA LYS A 57 6.20 13.90 5.37
C LYS A 57 7.22 13.36 6.39
N GLY A 58 6.80 13.14 7.66
CA GLY A 58 7.68 12.61 8.71
C GLY A 58 8.16 11.20 8.42
N VAL A 59 7.28 10.32 7.89
CA VAL A 59 7.66 8.97 7.47
C VAL A 59 8.57 9.02 6.24
N ALA A 60 8.27 9.85 5.25
CA ALA A 60 9.09 10.04 4.06
C ALA A 60 10.50 10.54 4.42
N GLN A 61 10.59 11.52 5.33
CA GLN A 61 11.87 12.05 5.84
C GLN A 61 12.69 10.94 6.53
N ALA A 62 12.07 10.20 7.45
CA ALA A 62 12.75 9.13 8.20
C ALA A 62 13.22 7.95 7.32
N ASN A 63 12.75 7.86 6.09
CA ASN A 63 13.08 6.79 5.14
C ASN A 63 13.83 7.30 3.88
N GLY A 64 14.39 8.51 3.92
CA GLY A 64 15.29 9.01 2.88
C GLY A 64 14.63 9.51 1.60
N TYR A 65 13.31 9.78 1.60
CA TYR A 65 12.60 10.26 0.42
C TYR A 65 12.89 11.75 0.12
N LEU A 66 13.08 12.58 1.18
CA LEU A 66 13.13 14.03 1.01
C LEU A 66 14.17 14.51 -0.01
N PRO A 67 15.46 14.09 0.05
CA PRO A 67 16.46 14.58 -0.90
C PRO A 67 16.08 14.30 -2.36
N MET A 68 15.47 13.15 -2.62
CA MET A 68 15.05 12.74 -3.97
C MET A 68 13.82 13.52 -4.44
N MET A 69 12.84 13.72 -3.56
CA MET A 69 11.63 14.48 -3.88
C MET A 69 11.95 15.97 -4.07
N ASP A 70 12.82 16.54 -3.24
CA ASP A 70 13.27 17.94 -3.35
C ASP A 70 14.03 18.17 -4.66
N GLN A 71 14.89 17.23 -5.08
CA GLN A 71 15.63 17.30 -6.35
C GLN A 71 14.70 17.42 -7.56
N LEU A 72 13.54 16.80 -7.52
CA LEU A 72 12.54 16.85 -8.60
C LEU A 72 11.43 17.87 -8.34
N ASN A 73 11.46 18.61 -7.23
CA ASN A 73 10.39 19.49 -6.78
C ASN A 73 9.03 18.77 -6.66
N ILE A 74 9.02 17.56 -6.07
CA ILE A 74 7.82 16.77 -5.86
C ILE A 74 7.25 17.07 -4.47
N PRO A 75 6.04 17.64 -4.34
CA PRO A 75 5.44 17.89 -3.04
C PRO A 75 5.01 16.58 -2.37
N ILE A 76 5.27 16.48 -1.05
CA ILE A 76 4.72 15.42 -0.20
C ILE A 76 3.47 15.96 0.46
N VAL A 77 2.32 15.37 0.15
CA VAL A 77 1.00 15.85 0.55
C VAL A 77 0.45 15.00 1.68
N GLU A 78 -0.02 15.66 2.75
CA GLU A 78 -0.80 15.01 3.80
C GLU A 78 -2.25 14.84 3.32
N PHE A 79 -2.83 13.69 3.60
CA PHE A 79 -4.23 13.43 3.28
C PHE A 79 -5.14 13.97 4.39
N HIS A 80 -5.72 15.14 4.18
CA HIS A 80 -6.61 15.83 5.13
C HIS A 80 -8.07 15.81 4.71
N GLY A 81 -8.32 15.96 3.42
CA GLY A 81 -9.67 15.98 2.88
C GLY A 81 -10.31 14.61 2.90
N GLN A 82 -11.63 14.58 2.94
CA GLN A 82 -12.41 13.34 2.93
C GLN A 82 -13.55 13.47 1.92
N ARG A 83 -13.78 12.38 1.18
CA ARG A 83 -14.92 12.25 0.26
C ARG A 83 -15.61 10.92 0.54
N TYR A 84 -16.92 10.94 0.59
CA TYR A 84 -17.72 9.71 0.62
C TYR A 84 -17.86 9.15 -0.77
N GLN A 85 -17.75 7.83 -0.89
CA GLN A 85 -17.92 7.11 -2.14
C GLN A 85 -18.88 5.94 -1.94
N THR A 86 -19.87 5.83 -2.79
CA THR A 86 -20.74 4.67 -2.88
C THR A 86 -20.18 3.74 -3.95
N VAL A 87 -19.72 2.56 -3.56
CA VAL A 87 -19.13 1.59 -4.48
C VAL A 87 -20.04 0.37 -4.66
N SER A 88 -20.69 -0.07 -3.58
CA SER A 88 -21.60 -1.21 -3.59
C SER A 88 -22.72 -1.02 -2.58
N HIS A 89 -23.72 -1.91 -2.60
CA HIS A 89 -24.77 -1.92 -1.59
C HIS A 89 -24.24 -2.20 -0.19
N THR A 90 -23.18 -3.00 -0.07
CA THR A 90 -22.56 -3.36 1.23
C THR A 90 -21.70 -2.23 1.78
N PHE A 91 -20.95 -1.53 0.91
CA PHE A 91 -20.03 -0.46 1.28
C PHE A 91 -20.44 0.86 0.60
N ASN A 92 -21.63 1.34 0.92
CA ASN A 92 -22.23 2.52 0.30
C ASN A 92 -21.70 3.86 0.85
N HIS A 93 -20.86 3.83 1.89
CA HIS A 93 -20.31 5.02 2.54
C HIS A 93 -18.81 4.87 2.81
N LEU A 94 -18.04 4.43 1.81
CA LEU A 94 -16.59 4.44 1.93
C LEU A 94 -16.09 5.87 2.04
N ARG A 95 -15.33 6.14 3.09
CA ARG A 95 -14.72 7.44 3.32
C ARG A 95 -13.26 7.40 2.84
N LEU A 96 -12.98 8.10 1.75
CA LEU A 96 -11.67 8.11 1.08
C LEU A 96 -11.03 9.50 1.18
N CYS A 97 -9.72 9.54 1.09
CA CYS A 97 -8.98 10.79 1.09
C CYS A 97 -9.22 11.56 -0.21
N LYS A 98 -9.64 12.83 -0.06
CA LYS A 98 -9.99 13.69 -1.18
C LYS A 98 -8.83 13.86 -2.16
N GLU A 99 -7.61 13.98 -1.64
CA GLU A 99 -6.41 14.20 -2.43
C GLU A 99 -6.12 13.03 -3.39
N ALA A 100 -6.47 11.79 -2.99
CA ALA A 100 -6.37 10.62 -3.85
C ALA A 100 -7.51 10.56 -4.88
N MET A 101 -8.73 10.97 -4.48
CA MET A 101 -9.90 10.96 -5.36
C MET A 101 -9.90 12.09 -6.39
N ASP A 102 -9.18 13.20 -6.13
CA ASP A 102 -9.09 14.36 -7.01
C ASP A 102 -7.83 14.31 -7.90
N ALA A 103 -7.02 13.27 -7.82
CA ALA A 103 -5.93 13.03 -8.76
C ALA A 103 -6.48 12.58 -10.12
N ASP A 104 -5.92 13.09 -11.21
CA ASP A 104 -6.28 12.65 -12.56
C ASP A 104 -5.78 11.23 -12.84
N VAL A 105 -4.60 10.91 -12.26
CA VAL A 105 -3.95 9.60 -12.36
C VAL A 105 -3.46 9.17 -10.98
N VAL A 106 -3.70 7.92 -10.62
CA VAL A 106 -3.12 7.28 -9.43
C VAL A 106 -2.14 6.19 -9.87
N ILE A 107 -0.87 6.36 -9.52
CA ILE A 107 0.16 5.32 -9.66
C ILE A 107 0.39 4.70 -8.28
N ASN A 108 -0.08 3.47 -8.12
CA ASN A 108 0.02 2.71 -6.88
C ASN A 108 1.38 2.00 -6.81
N LEU A 109 2.16 2.25 -5.76
CA LEU A 109 3.52 1.74 -5.59
C LEU A 109 3.62 0.89 -4.32
N PRO A 110 3.01 -0.30 -4.30
CA PRO A 110 3.02 -1.19 -3.13
C PRO A 110 4.40 -1.80 -2.86
N LYS A 111 4.59 -2.25 -1.63
CA LYS A 111 5.72 -3.08 -1.19
C LYS A 111 5.28 -4.51 -0.97
N LEU A 112 5.98 -5.47 -1.59
CA LEU A 112 5.74 -6.88 -1.32
C LEU A 112 6.11 -7.22 0.12
N LYS A 113 5.13 -7.70 0.90
CA LYS A 113 5.36 -8.19 2.26
C LYS A 113 4.29 -9.13 2.76
N SER A 114 4.67 -10.05 3.64
CA SER A 114 3.73 -10.82 4.45
C SER A 114 3.01 -9.93 5.47
N HIS A 115 1.83 -10.34 5.92
CA HIS A 115 1.00 -9.58 6.85
C HIS A 115 0.28 -10.52 7.83
N THR A 116 0.48 -10.32 9.12
CA THR A 116 -0.10 -11.17 10.17
C THR A 116 -1.63 -11.18 10.24
N GLN A 117 -2.33 -10.27 9.58
CA GLN A 117 -3.80 -10.26 9.54
C GLN A 117 -4.37 -10.60 8.16
N LEU A 118 -3.62 -10.39 7.09
CA LEU A 118 -4.10 -10.49 5.71
C LEU A 118 -3.20 -11.36 4.83
N THR A 119 -2.36 -12.17 5.42
CA THR A 119 -1.39 -13.06 4.77
C THR A 119 -0.36 -12.31 3.93
N LEU A 120 -0.79 -11.49 2.96
CA LEU A 120 0.07 -10.65 2.12
C LEU A 120 -0.36 -9.18 2.13
N THR A 121 0.59 -8.30 1.86
CA THR A 121 0.37 -6.90 1.48
C THR A 121 0.83 -6.73 0.04
N LEU A 122 -0.12 -6.38 -0.84
CA LEU A 122 0.08 -6.20 -2.26
C LEU A 122 -0.59 -4.89 -2.72
N GLY A 123 -0.96 -4.79 -4.00
CA GLY A 123 -1.54 -3.59 -4.60
C GLY A 123 -2.86 -3.15 -3.97
N VAL A 124 -3.83 -4.07 -3.86
CA VAL A 124 -5.14 -3.80 -3.25
C VAL A 124 -4.99 -3.30 -1.81
N LYS A 125 -4.22 -4.02 -1.00
CA LYS A 125 -3.99 -3.63 0.40
C LYS A 125 -3.26 -2.30 0.54
N ASN A 126 -2.38 -1.94 -0.39
CA ASN A 126 -1.67 -0.66 -0.36
C ASN A 126 -2.64 0.53 -0.45
N LEU A 127 -3.72 0.41 -1.22
CA LEU A 127 -4.73 1.46 -1.40
C LEU A 127 -5.52 1.77 -0.13
N PHE A 128 -5.45 0.92 0.91
CA PHE A 128 -5.94 1.27 2.25
C PHE A 128 -5.25 2.52 2.83
N GLY A 129 -4.09 2.91 2.31
CA GLY A 129 -3.45 4.20 2.57
C GLY A 129 -4.27 5.41 2.09
N CYS A 130 -5.24 5.22 1.19
CA CYS A 130 -6.18 6.26 0.76
C CYS A 130 -7.42 6.38 1.67
N VAL A 131 -7.52 5.57 2.72
CA VAL A 131 -8.53 5.69 3.77
C VAL A 131 -7.98 6.58 4.89
N PRO A 132 -8.74 7.58 5.38
CA PRO A 132 -8.31 8.46 6.47
C PRO A 132 -7.95 7.70 7.75
N GLY A 133 -6.88 8.10 8.44
CA GLY A 133 -6.27 7.35 9.54
C GLY A 133 -7.24 6.87 10.63
N LYS A 134 -8.17 7.73 11.09
CA LYS A 134 -9.19 7.36 12.09
C LYS A 134 -10.17 6.30 11.57
N MET A 135 -10.50 6.33 10.28
CA MET A 135 -11.40 5.36 9.66
C MET A 135 -10.76 3.98 9.52
N LYS A 136 -9.42 3.89 9.44
CA LYS A 136 -8.74 2.59 9.41
C LYS A 136 -9.03 1.78 10.67
N ALA A 137 -8.92 2.40 11.85
CA ALA A 137 -9.24 1.73 13.11
C ALA A 137 -10.72 1.33 13.20
N TRP A 138 -11.61 2.20 12.69
CA TRP A 138 -13.05 1.90 12.64
C TRP A 138 -13.34 0.69 11.74
N TRP A 139 -12.75 0.62 10.55
CA TRP A 139 -12.92 -0.52 9.64
C TRP A 139 -12.40 -1.84 10.22
N HIS A 140 -11.29 -1.80 10.96
CA HIS A 140 -10.82 -2.98 11.69
C HIS A 140 -11.81 -3.43 12.77
N ALA A 141 -12.44 -2.48 13.47
CA ALA A 141 -13.44 -2.79 14.50
C ALA A 141 -14.76 -3.30 13.87
N GLU A 142 -15.19 -2.68 12.76
CA GLU A 142 -16.43 -3.05 12.04
C GLU A 142 -16.33 -4.44 11.42
N ALA A 143 -15.22 -4.80 10.82
CA ALA A 143 -14.98 -6.13 10.29
C ALA A 143 -14.90 -7.19 11.41
N GLY A 144 -14.57 -6.81 12.63
CA GLY A 144 -14.47 -7.71 13.77
C GLY A 144 -13.41 -8.80 13.54
N LYS A 145 -13.85 -10.07 13.53
CA LYS A 145 -12.98 -11.22 13.26
C LYS A 145 -13.05 -11.72 11.82
N ASP A 146 -13.91 -11.14 11.00
CA ASP A 146 -14.14 -11.56 9.64
C ASP A 146 -13.10 -10.95 8.68
N ALA A 147 -12.11 -11.75 8.34
CA ALA A 147 -11.04 -11.35 7.42
C ALA A 147 -11.55 -11.19 5.97
N LEU A 148 -12.55 -11.96 5.56
CA LEU A 148 -13.14 -11.86 4.22
C LEU A 148 -13.90 -10.54 4.08
N ARG A 149 -14.75 -10.19 5.05
CA ARG A 149 -15.44 -8.89 5.07
C ARG A 149 -14.47 -7.70 5.03
N PHE A 150 -13.36 -7.80 5.76
CA PHE A 150 -12.31 -6.77 5.68
C PHE A 150 -11.65 -6.75 4.30
N GLY A 151 -11.42 -7.92 3.71
CA GLY A 151 -10.93 -8.08 2.34
C GLY A 151 -11.86 -7.43 1.31
N GLU A 152 -13.17 -7.63 1.42
CA GLU A 152 -14.19 -7.00 0.57
C GLU A 152 -14.12 -5.47 0.65
N MET A 153 -14.02 -4.90 1.85
CA MET A 153 -13.86 -3.45 2.03
C MET A 153 -12.59 -2.92 1.34
N LEU A 154 -11.48 -3.68 1.40
CA LEU A 154 -10.24 -3.31 0.73
C LEU A 154 -10.36 -3.38 -0.79
N VAL A 155 -11.03 -4.40 -1.31
CA VAL A 155 -11.33 -4.54 -2.75
C VAL A 155 -12.20 -3.38 -3.23
N GLU A 156 -13.27 -3.04 -2.51
CA GLU A 156 -14.13 -1.92 -2.86
C GLU A 156 -13.40 -0.57 -2.75
N THR A 157 -12.48 -0.43 -1.79
CA THR A 157 -11.58 0.73 -1.74
C THR A 157 -10.70 0.81 -2.99
N ALA A 158 -10.14 -0.30 -3.44
CA ALA A 158 -9.32 -0.35 -4.64
C ALA A 158 -10.13 0.00 -5.91
N ARG A 159 -11.35 -0.51 -6.02
CA ARG A 159 -12.28 -0.15 -7.11
C ARG A 159 -12.62 1.34 -7.13
N ALA A 160 -12.86 1.92 -5.96
CA ALA A 160 -13.18 3.34 -5.84
C ALA A 160 -12.01 4.26 -6.20
N ILE A 161 -10.78 3.90 -5.81
CA ILE A 161 -9.56 4.65 -6.16
C ILE A 161 -9.18 4.42 -7.62
N ASN A 162 -9.41 3.22 -8.15
CA ASN A 162 -9.15 2.83 -9.54
C ASN A 162 -7.76 3.27 -10.04
N PRO A 163 -6.66 2.72 -9.50
CA PRO A 163 -5.32 3.12 -9.91
C PRO A 163 -5.10 2.84 -11.40
N SER A 164 -4.55 3.82 -12.12
CA SER A 164 -4.26 3.67 -13.56
C SER A 164 -3.08 2.74 -13.82
N LEU A 165 -2.16 2.62 -12.86
CA LEU A 165 -1.00 1.74 -12.91
C LEU A 165 -0.62 1.34 -11.49
N THR A 166 -0.30 0.06 -11.31
CA THR A 166 0.31 -0.45 -10.07
C THR A 166 1.69 -1.02 -10.39
N ILE A 167 2.73 -0.58 -9.66
CA ILE A 167 4.10 -1.10 -9.78
C ILE A 167 4.54 -1.60 -8.42
N LEU A 168 4.62 -2.90 -8.25
CA LEU A 168 4.99 -3.56 -6.99
C LEU A 168 6.52 -3.59 -6.82
N ASP A 169 6.99 -3.05 -5.72
CA ASP A 169 8.37 -3.21 -5.26
C ASP A 169 8.54 -4.57 -4.58
N ALA A 170 9.11 -5.51 -5.31
CA ALA A 170 9.53 -6.81 -4.85
C ALA A 170 11.07 -7.01 -5.01
N ILE A 171 11.86 -5.92 -5.16
CA ILE A 171 13.32 -6.00 -5.22
C ILE A 171 13.84 -6.65 -3.93
N VAL A 172 13.39 -6.16 -2.79
CA VAL A 172 13.56 -6.82 -1.50
C VAL A 172 12.20 -6.90 -0.82
N GLY A 173 11.56 -8.03 -0.86
CA GLY A 173 10.30 -8.27 -0.14
C GLY A 173 10.54 -8.37 1.38
N HIS A 174 9.47 -8.34 2.18
CA HIS A 174 9.51 -8.47 3.63
C HIS A 174 8.64 -9.65 4.07
N GLN A 175 9.24 -10.80 4.29
CA GLN A 175 8.55 -12.07 4.57
C GLN A 175 8.37 -12.34 6.06
N GLY A 176 7.58 -13.35 6.44
CA GLY A 176 7.34 -13.78 7.83
C GLY A 176 6.32 -12.92 8.56
N ASN A 177 6.59 -12.55 9.81
CA ASN A 177 5.65 -11.87 10.70
C ASN A 177 5.48 -10.36 10.42
N GLY A 178 5.16 -10.02 9.15
CA GLY A 178 4.85 -8.64 8.72
C GLY A 178 3.62 -8.03 9.40
N PRO A 179 3.37 -6.73 9.16
CA PRO A 179 3.94 -5.87 8.12
C PRO A 179 5.31 -5.26 8.45
N SER A 180 5.79 -5.31 9.70
CA SER A 180 7.06 -4.70 10.13
C SER A 180 7.91 -5.60 11.03
N GLY A 181 7.41 -6.77 11.42
CA GLY A 181 8.07 -7.74 12.30
C GLY A 181 8.80 -8.86 11.56
N GLY A 182 8.71 -8.91 10.24
CA GLY A 182 9.34 -9.92 9.42
C GLY A 182 10.82 -9.65 9.12
N GLU A 183 11.33 -10.33 8.10
CA GLU A 183 12.72 -10.26 7.64
C GLU A 183 12.78 -9.91 6.13
N PRO A 184 13.84 -9.22 5.66
CA PRO A 184 14.01 -8.93 4.25
C PRO A 184 14.31 -10.21 3.46
N ARG A 185 13.74 -10.30 2.26
CA ARG A 185 13.98 -11.34 1.27
C ARG A 185 14.23 -10.71 -0.10
N ARG A 186 15.43 -10.87 -0.63
CA ARG A 186 15.79 -10.38 -1.95
C ARG A 186 15.16 -11.24 -3.04
N LEU A 187 14.46 -10.61 -3.98
CA LEU A 187 13.81 -11.23 -5.13
C LEU A 187 14.21 -10.55 -6.45
N ASP A 188 14.79 -9.35 -6.40
CA ASP A 188 15.24 -8.54 -7.54
C ASP A 188 14.15 -8.37 -8.61
N THR A 189 12.89 -8.28 -8.19
CA THR A 189 11.73 -8.29 -9.07
C THR A 189 10.93 -7.00 -8.93
N LEU A 190 10.45 -6.48 -10.06
CA LEU A 190 9.38 -5.50 -10.16
C LEU A 190 8.24 -6.14 -10.94
N ALA A 191 7.00 -5.88 -10.55
CA ALA A 191 5.82 -6.28 -11.31
C ALA A 191 4.92 -5.07 -11.53
N ALA A 192 4.37 -4.94 -12.74
CA ALA A 192 3.50 -3.82 -13.08
C ALA A 192 2.26 -4.30 -13.84
N SER A 193 1.11 -3.67 -13.55
CA SER A 193 -0.15 -3.91 -14.26
C SER A 193 -1.05 -2.70 -14.17
N ALA A 194 -1.85 -2.47 -15.21
CA ALA A 194 -2.98 -1.55 -15.16
C ALA A 194 -4.14 -2.10 -14.31
N ASP A 195 -4.24 -3.41 -14.17
CA ASP A 195 -5.19 -4.08 -13.30
C ASP A 195 -4.52 -4.51 -12.00
N VAL A 196 -4.91 -3.87 -10.88
CA VAL A 196 -4.36 -4.16 -9.55
C VAL A 196 -4.71 -5.57 -9.05
N PHE A 197 -5.85 -6.12 -9.48
CA PHE A 197 -6.28 -7.47 -9.09
C PHE A 197 -5.47 -8.52 -9.84
N ALA A 198 -5.24 -8.31 -11.14
CA ALA A 198 -4.38 -9.16 -11.94
C ALA A 198 -2.94 -9.19 -11.40
N LEU A 199 -2.40 -8.03 -11.00
CA LEU A 199 -1.09 -7.95 -10.38
C LEU A 199 -1.03 -8.77 -9.08
N ASP A 200 -1.98 -8.57 -8.17
CA ASP A 200 -1.97 -9.24 -6.87
C ASP A 200 -2.11 -10.76 -7.04
N TRP A 201 -2.91 -11.20 -8.02
CA TRP A 201 -3.09 -12.60 -8.37
C TRP A 201 -1.80 -13.25 -8.91
N ALA A 202 -1.15 -12.57 -9.86
CA ALA A 202 0.12 -13.04 -10.43
C ALA A 202 1.22 -13.14 -9.36
N ILE A 203 1.27 -12.20 -8.41
CA ILE A 203 2.24 -12.25 -7.31
C ILE A 203 1.96 -13.38 -6.33
N ALA A 204 0.70 -13.66 -6.00
CA ALA A 204 0.38 -14.83 -5.17
C ALA A 204 0.85 -16.13 -5.83
N HIS A 205 0.66 -16.24 -7.16
CA HIS A 205 1.15 -17.36 -7.95
C HIS A 205 2.70 -17.46 -7.96
N LEU A 206 3.39 -16.32 -8.18
CA LEU A 206 4.86 -16.24 -8.10
C LEU A 206 5.39 -16.75 -6.76
N LEU A 207 4.72 -16.39 -5.66
CA LEU A 207 5.11 -16.79 -4.29
C LEU A 207 4.65 -18.20 -3.92
N ASN A 208 3.94 -18.91 -4.80
CA ASN A 208 3.30 -20.19 -4.53
C ASN A 208 2.35 -20.14 -3.30
N VAL A 209 1.63 -19.04 -3.15
CA VAL A 209 0.64 -18.82 -2.09
C VAL A 209 -0.75 -19.05 -2.67
N ASP A 210 -1.56 -19.89 -1.99
CA ASP A 210 -2.95 -20.10 -2.37
C ASP A 210 -3.75 -18.79 -2.22
N PRO A 211 -4.35 -18.28 -3.31
CA PRO A 211 -5.13 -17.04 -3.29
C PRO A 211 -6.27 -17.05 -2.25
N THR A 212 -6.86 -18.20 -1.96
CA THR A 212 -7.94 -18.33 -0.96
C THR A 212 -7.48 -18.03 0.46
N GLN A 213 -6.18 -18.12 0.73
CA GLN A 213 -5.57 -17.79 2.01
C GLN A 213 -5.25 -16.29 2.17
N VAL A 214 -5.44 -15.50 1.10
CA VAL A 214 -5.21 -14.07 1.11
C VAL A 214 -6.57 -13.36 1.07
N PRO A 215 -7.03 -12.74 2.16
CA PRO A 215 -8.39 -12.22 2.26
C PRO A 215 -8.78 -11.24 1.14
N THR A 216 -7.85 -10.42 0.64
CA THR A 216 -8.12 -9.53 -0.50
C THR A 216 -8.31 -10.27 -1.82
N LEU A 217 -7.60 -11.37 -2.03
CA LEU A 217 -7.77 -12.20 -3.23
C LEU A 217 -9.02 -13.06 -3.13
N ALA A 218 -9.29 -13.66 -1.96
CA ALA A 218 -10.53 -14.38 -1.71
C ALA A 218 -11.77 -13.50 -1.93
N ALA A 219 -11.72 -12.25 -1.44
CA ALA A 219 -12.78 -11.27 -1.68
C ALA A 219 -12.90 -10.89 -3.16
N ALA A 220 -11.79 -10.69 -3.86
CA ALA A 220 -11.81 -10.42 -5.31
C ALA A 220 -12.45 -11.58 -6.09
N MET A 221 -12.18 -12.84 -5.68
CA MET A 221 -12.83 -14.03 -6.25
C MET A 221 -14.35 -13.98 -6.07
N THR A 222 -14.81 -13.70 -4.85
CA THR A 222 -16.24 -13.62 -4.53
C THR A 222 -16.95 -12.54 -5.35
N LEU A 223 -16.25 -11.45 -5.66
CA LEU A 223 -16.76 -10.33 -6.45
C LEU A 223 -16.56 -10.49 -7.97
N GLY A 224 -16.05 -11.63 -8.44
CA GLY A 224 -15.81 -11.90 -9.86
C GLY A 224 -14.69 -11.07 -10.49
N LEU A 225 -13.74 -10.61 -9.67
CA LEU A 225 -12.59 -9.78 -10.08
C LEU A 225 -11.28 -10.58 -10.22
N SER A 226 -11.36 -11.91 -10.10
CA SER A 226 -10.20 -12.78 -10.31
C SER A 226 -9.89 -12.92 -11.79
N PRO A 227 -8.66 -12.64 -12.23
CA PRO A 227 -8.27 -12.91 -13.60
C PRO A 227 -8.09 -14.41 -13.82
N ASN A 228 -8.23 -14.84 -15.06
CA ASN A 228 -7.67 -16.13 -15.48
C ASN A 228 -6.21 -15.91 -15.88
N LEU A 229 -5.27 -16.52 -15.16
CA LEU A 229 -3.83 -16.37 -15.43
C LEU A 229 -3.45 -16.81 -16.84
N ASP A 230 -4.13 -17.82 -17.41
CA ASP A 230 -3.86 -18.31 -18.75
C ASP A 230 -4.21 -17.29 -19.85
N THR A 231 -5.01 -16.26 -19.50
CA THR A 231 -5.39 -15.18 -20.42
C THR A 231 -4.62 -13.89 -20.20
N LEU A 232 -3.75 -13.84 -19.17
CA LEU A 232 -2.90 -12.69 -18.93
C LEU A 232 -1.68 -12.73 -19.83
N ASP A 233 -1.35 -11.58 -20.42
CA ASP A 233 -0.11 -11.39 -21.16
C ASP A 233 1.03 -11.00 -20.20
N PHE A 234 2.15 -11.71 -20.29
CA PHE A 234 3.37 -11.45 -19.54
C PHE A 234 4.51 -11.12 -20.52
N PRO A 235 4.62 -9.87 -20.99
CA PRO A 235 5.54 -9.51 -22.07
C PRO A 235 7.02 -9.68 -21.72
N HIS A 236 7.38 -9.81 -20.45
CA HIS A 236 8.77 -9.96 -19.99
C HIS A 236 9.02 -11.35 -19.40
N LEU A 237 8.52 -11.61 -18.20
CA LEU A 237 8.75 -12.87 -17.47
C LEU A 237 7.43 -13.40 -16.93
N HIS A 238 7.16 -14.66 -17.16
CA HIS A 238 6.00 -15.33 -16.58
C HIS A 238 6.24 -15.62 -15.09
N PRO A 239 5.25 -15.41 -14.20
CA PRO A 239 5.41 -15.69 -12.76
C PRO A 239 5.87 -17.11 -12.45
N GLY A 240 5.48 -18.09 -13.28
CA GLY A 240 5.90 -19.47 -13.15
C GLY A 240 7.40 -19.71 -13.33
N ASP A 241 8.08 -18.85 -14.10
CA ASP A 241 9.54 -18.95 -14.34
C ASP A 241 10.33 -18.45 -13.13
N LEU A 242 9.72 -17.55 -12.33
CA LEU A 242 10.30 -16.94 -11.13
C LEU A 242 9.75 -17.53 -9.83
N LYS A 243 9.10 -18.67 -9.87
CA LYS A 243 8.38 -19.26 -8.74
C LYS A 243 9.22 -19.33 -7.47
N VAL A 244 8.77 -18.65 -6.43
CA VAL A 244 9.38 -18.62 -5.11
C VAL A 244 8.64 -19.59 -4.20
N VAL A 245 9.17 -20.79 -4.04
CA VAL A 245 8.50 -21.89 -3.29
C VAL A 245 8.69 -21.82 -1.78
N ASP A 246 9.61 -21.00 -1.30
CA ASP A 246 10.05 -20.92 0.10
C ASP A 246 9.74 -19.54 0.74
N TRP A 247 8.75 -18.81 0.19
CA TRP A 247 8.28 -17.56 0.81
C TRP A 247 7.68 -17.82 2.18
N LYS A 248 8.17 -17.14 3.19
CA LYS A 248 7.69 -17.30 4.57
C LYS A 248 6.44 -16.46 4.79
N LEU A 249 5.33 -17.14 5.04
CA LEU A 249 4.12 -16.53 5.56
C LEU A 249 4.24 -16.29 7.07
N PRO A 250 3.32 -15.51 7.69
CA PRO A 250 3.28 -15.38 9.14
C PRO A 250 3.06 -16.73 9.84
N ASP A 251 3.77 -16.97 10.94
CA ASP A 251 3.64 -18.19 11.74
C ASP A 251 2.21 -18.38 12.27
N ARG A 252 1.51 -17.27 12.54
CA ARG A 252 0.14 -17.23 13.00
C ARG A 252 -0.57 -15.98 12.49
N LEU A 253 -1.78 -16.17 11.98
CA LEU A 253 -2.65 -15.05 11.64
C LEU A 253 -3.28 -14.47 12.93
N MET A 254 -3.28 -13.15 13.02
CA MET A 254 -3.91 -12.38 14.09
C MET A 254 -5.32 -11.96 13.69
N PRO A 255 -6.26 -11.83 14.64
CA PRO A 255 -7.58 -11.27 14.35
C PRO A 255 -7.50 -9.88 13.68
N ILE A 256 -8.48 -9.58 12.86
CA ILE A 256 -8.59 -8.28 12.17
C ILE A 256 -8.85 -7.16 13.17
N ASP A 257 -9.72 -7.41 14.16
CA ASP A 257 -10.05 -6.43 15.20
C ASP A 257 -8.84 -6.08 16.07
N PHE A 258 -8.76 -4.81 16.41
CA PHE A 258 -7.80 -4.34 17.40
C PHE A 258 -8.51 -4.28 18.77
N GLY A 259 -8.57 -5.30 19.55
CA GLY A 259 -9.18 -5.23 20.91
C GLY A 259 -8.87 -3.87 21.60
N MET A 260 -9.79 -3.36 22.41
CA MET A 260 -9.71 -2.03 23.04
C MET A 260 -8.33 -1.66 23.63
N PRO A 261 -7.60 -2.58 24.31
CA PRO A 261 -6.28 -2.26 24.84
C PRO A 261 -5.25 -1.93 23.75
N ARG A 262 -5.32 -2.63 22.60
CA ARG A 262 -4.42 -2.40 21.46
C ARG A 262 -4.75 -1.08 20.76
N LEU A 263 -6.02 -0.73 20.64
CA LEU A 263 -6.49 0.54 20.07
C LEU A 263 -6.01 1.72 20.92
N ILE A 264 -6.18 1.67 22.23
CA ILE A 264 -5.70 2.69 23.18
C ILE A 264 -4.18 2.86 23.06
N ARG A 265 -3.42 1.76 23.14
CA ARG A 265 -1.95 1.81 23.02
C ARG A 265 -1.49 2.37 21.67
N SER A 266 -2.18 2.02 20.58
CA SER A 266 -1.90 2.51 19.23
C SER A 266 -2.16 4.02 19.13
N THR A 267 -3.26 4.51 19.72
CA THR A 267 -3.61 5.93 19.75
C THR A 267 -2.57 6.74 20.51
N PHE A 268 -2.16 6.32 21.71
CA PHE A 268 -1.10 6.97 22.46
C PHE A 268 0.23 6.99 21.70
N LYS A 269 0.59 5.87 21.05
CA LYS A 269 1.79 5.80 20.22
C LYS A 269 1.74 6.79 19.05
N HIS A 270 0.59 6.90 18.38
CA HIS A 270 0.39 7.87 17.29
C HIS A 270 0.55 9.31 17.78
N PHE A 271 -0.06 9.66 18.91
CA PHE A 271 0.09 10.99 19.53
C PHE A 271 1.55 11.29 19.88
N TYR A 272 2.25 10.35 20.54
CA TYR A 272 3.66 10.51 20.90
C TYR A 272 4.54 10.74 19.65
N ILE A 273 4.35 9.96 18.59
CA ILE A 273 5.13 10.10 17.36
C ILE A 273 4.85 11.47 16.71
N ARG A 274 3.60 11.84 16.55
CA ARG A 274 3.19 13.04 15.82
C ARG A 274 3.54 14.35 16.56
N TRP A 275 3.38 14.37 17.87
CA TRP A 275 3.50 15.60 18.65
C TRP A 275 4.81 15.77 19.40
N ILE A 276 5.58 14.68 19.57
CA ILE A 276 6.83 14.70 20.29
C ILE A 276 7.99 14.30 19.39
N LYS A 277 7.97 13.10 18.80
CA LYS A 277 9.12 12.55 18.08
C LYS A 277 9.37 13.24 16.74
N GLU A 278 8.35 13.49 15.93
CA GLU A 278 8.52 14.15 14.62
C GLU A 278 9.02 15.61 14.77
N PRO A 279 8.46 16.45 15.64
CA PRO A 279 9.02 17.78 15.88
C PRO A 279 10.47 17.77 16.37
N MET A 280 10.84 16.87 17.27
CA MET A 280 12.23 16.73 17.76
C MET A 280 13.21 16.36 16.63
N ASN A 281 12.81 15.49 15.69
CA ASN A 281 13.66 15.13 14.55
C ASN A 281 13.87 16.30 13.58
N VAL A 282 12.89 17.20 13.43
CA VAL A 282 13.03 18.42 12.61
C VAL A 282 14.05 19.38 13.22
N TYR A 283 14.15 19.47 14.55
CA TYR A 283 15.12 20.32 15.23
C TYR A 283 16.54 19.72 15.26
N ALA A 284 16.67 18.39 15.21
CA ALA A 284 17.97 17.71 15.24
C ALA A 284 18.72 17.73 13.89
N HIS A 285 18.04 18.10 12.81
CA HIS A 285 18.60 18.18 11.45
C HIS A 285 18.68 19.63 10.89
N ARG A 286 18.51 20.63 11.77
CA ARG A 286 18.86 22.04 11.54
C ARG A 286 20.19 22.35 12.22
#